data_b1e6b45477bd524fac34fd028dc57138
#
_entry.id   b1e6b45477bd524fac34fd028dc57138
#
_cell.length_a   1.000
_cell.length_b   1.000
_cell.length_c   1.000
_cell.angle_alpha   90.00
_cell.angle_beta   90.00
_cell.angle_gamma   90.00
#
_symmetry.space_group_name_H-M   'P 1'
#
loop_
_entity.id
_entity.type
_entity.pdbx_description
1 polymer ?
#
loop_
_entity_poly.entity_id
_entity_poly.type
_entity_poly.pdbx_seq_one_letter_code
_entity_poly.pdbx_strand_id
1 'polypeptide(L)'
;MSNTEIIRSNGRPLDSMRSIEFVRNYTKYAEGSVLTVFGDTKVICTASIEESVPPFLRGRGRGWLTAEDGMLPRLTHTRMEREAARGRQSGRTQEIQRLIGRSIRAAFDLNAFGERTLKLDCDVIQADGGTRTASISGVMIAAYDAFSLMVEEGLIEKVPLNHFVAAISVGVIQGI
;
A
#
# COMPACT_ATOMS: atom_id res chain seq x y z
N MET A 1 -42.95 -10.99 -7.66
CA MET A 1 -41.56 -10.68 -8.07
C MET A 1 -40.67 -11.42 -7.08
N SER A 2 -39.98 -12.48 -7.51
CA SER A 2 -39.14 -13.28 -6.64
C SER A 2 -37.91 -12.43 -6.28
N ASN A 3 -37.80 -12.06 -5.01
CA ASN A 3 -36.56 -11.51 -4.46
C ASN A 3 -35.51 -12.61 -4.57
N THR A 4 -34.72 -12.57 -5.64
CA THR A 4 -33.56 -13.45 -5.76
C THR A 4 -32.51 -12.85 -4.81
N GLU A 5 -32.39 -13.46 -3.64
CA GLU A 5 -31.42 -13.07 -2.64
C GLU A 5 -30.03 -13.24 -3.25
N ILE A 6 -29.31 -12.13 -3.46
CA ILE A 6 -27.94 -12.16 -4.01
C ILE A 6 -27.03 -12.60 -2.89
N ILE A 7 -26.54 -13.84 -3.00
CA ILE A 7 -25.60 -14.42 -2.03
C ILE A 7 -24.19 -14.40 -2.65
N ARG A 8 -23.19 -13.90 -1.93
CA ARG A 8 -21.79 -14.00 -2.34
C ARG A 8 -21.33 -15.46 -2.30
N SER A 9 -20.40 -15.84 -3.20
CA SER A 9 -19.89 -17.22 -3.31
C SER A 9 -19.31 -17.79 -2.00
N ASN A 10 -18.85 -16.92 -1.11
CA ASN A 10 -18.29 -17.28 0.20
C ASN A 10 -19.31 -17.15 1.35
N GLY A 11 -20.60 -16.95 1.06
CA GLY A 11 -21.67 -16.80 2.05
C GLY A 11 -21.64 -15.50 2.86
N ARG A 12 -20.71 -14.58 2.61
CA ARG A 12 -20.58 -13.32 3.34
C ARG A 12 -21.73 -12.36 2.94
N PRO A 13 -22.38 -11.67 3.91
CA PRO A 13 -23.40 -10.65 3.63
C PRO A 13 -22.88 -9.55 2.68
N LEU A 14 -23.79 -8.94 1.92
CA LEU A 14 -23.43 -7.94 0.90
C LEU A 14 -22.84 -6.66 1.51
N ASP A 15 -23.31 -6.29 2.69
CA ASP A 15 -22.89 -5.12 3.48
C ASP A 15 -21.66 -5.37 4.37
N SER A 16 -21.18 -6.61 4.43
CA SER A 16 -20.05 -6.98 5.26
C SER A 16 -18.74 -6.94 4.49
N MET A 17 -17.69 -6.36 5.10
CA MET A 17 -16.32 -6.43 4.61
C MET A 17 -15.73 -7.83 4.81
N ARG A 18 -14.67 -8.17 4.05
CA ARG A 18 -13.79 -9.29 4.38
C ARG A 18 -13.11 -9.04 5.73
N SER A 19 -12.64 -10.09 6.40
CA SER A 19 -11.76 -9.93 7.55
C SER A 19 -10.54 -9.09 7.14
N ILE A 20 -10.17 -8.15 8.00
CA ILE A 20 -9.02 -7.27 7.79
C ILE A 20 -8.07 -7.47 8.97
N GLU A 21 -6.81 -7.72 8.66
CA GLU A 21 -5.76 -7.85 9.64
C GLU A 21 -4.50 -7.11 9.16
N PHE A 22 -3.80 -6.47 10.09
CA PHE A 22 -2.51 -5.83 9.86
C PHE A 22 -1.51 -6.35 10.89
N VAL A 23 -0.48 -7.05 10.43
CA VAL A 23 0.63 -7.51 11.29
C VAL A 23 1.79 -6.53 11.11
N ARG A 24 1.95 -5.62 12.07
CA ARG A 24 3.03 -4.61 12.07
C ARG A 24 4.37 -5.24 12.44
N ASN A 25 5.46 -4.58 12.06
CA ASN A 25 6.84 -5.07 12.27
C ASN A 25 7.06 -6.48 11.69
N TYR A 26 6.46 -6.74 10.53
CA TYR A 26 6.46 -8.06 9.91
C TYR A 26 7.84 -8.47 9.40
N THR A 27 8.62 -7.53 8.87
CA THR A 27 10.02 -7.73 8.47
C THR A 27 10.94 -6.87 9.34
N LYS A 28 12.20 -7.27 9.46
CA LYS A 28 13.12 -6.72 10.47
C LYS A 28 13.77 -5.38 10.08
N TYR A 29 14.01 -5.14 8.79
CA TYR A 29 14.98 -4.12 8.38
C TYR A 29 14.38 -2.81 7.87
N ALA A 30 13.15 -2.84 7.39
CA ALA A 30 12.45 -1.63 6.97
C ALA A 30 11.99 -0.81 8.18
N GLU A 31 12.05 0.51 8.11
CA GLU A 31 11.59 1.43 9.15
C GLU A 31 10.12 1.27 9.46
N GLY A 32 9.31 0.92 8.45
CA GLY A 32 7.93 0.48 8.61
C GLY A 32 7.68 -0.81 7.84
N SER A 33 7.00 -1.78 8.44
CA SER A 33 6.72 -3.07 7.79
C SER A 33 5.42 -3.69 8.27
N VAL A 34 4.55 -4.04 7.33
CA VAL A 34 3.20 -4.55 7.62
C VAL A 34 2.86 -5.69 6.66
N LEU A 35 2.43 -6.84 7.21
CA LEU A 35 1.65 -7.79 6.42
C LEU A 35 0.18 -7.37 6.48
N THR A 36 -0.39 -7.03 5.34
CA THR A 36 -1.80 -6.68 5.18
C THR A 36 -2.57 -7.90 4.68
N VAL A 37 -3.62 -8.26 5.38
CA VAL A 37 -4.50 -9.40 5.06
C VAL A 37 -5.93 -8.92 4.90
N PHE A 38 -6.49 -9.04 3.69
CA PHE A 38 -7.89 -8.75 3.39
C PHE A 38 -8.56 -10.03 2.90
N GLY A 39 -9.12 -10.82 3.82
CA GLY A 39 -9.55 -12.19 3.54
C GLY A 39 -8.35 -13.02 3.06
N ASP A 40 -8.44 -13.57 1.83
CA ASP A 40 -7.35 -14.36 1.25
C ASP A 40 -6.32 -13.52 0.47
N THR A 41 -6.52 -12.21 0.34
CA THR A 41 -5.51 -11.32 -0.24
C THR A 41 -4.47 -10.94 0.80
N LYS A 42 -3.19 -11.14 0.48
CA LYS A 42 -2.05 -10.86 1.36
C LYS A 42 -1.01 -10.03 0.62
N VAL A 43 -0.60 -8.94 1.24
CA VAL A 43 0.41 -8.02 0.70
C VAL A 43 1.42 -7.68 1.80
N ILE A 44 2.70 -7.82 1.51
CA ILE A 44 3.76 -7.26 2.35
C ILE A 44 3.95 -5.81 1.91
N CYS A 45 3.85 -4.89 2.87
CA CYS A 45 4.02 -3.46 2.67
C CYS A 45 5.20 -3.00 3.51
N THR A 46 6.19 -2.35 2.87
CA THR A 46 7.32 -1.76 3.59
C THR A 46 7.44 -0.27 3.29
N ALA A 47 8.04 0.45 4.23
CA ALA A 47 8.39 1.86 4.10
C ALA A 47 9.84 2.03 4.54
N SER A 48 10.67 2.53 3.62
CA SER A 48 12.11 2.75 3.83
C SER A 48 12.46 4.22 3.66
N ILE A 49 13.32 4.75 4.52
CA ILE A 49 13.76 6.14 4.52
C ILE A 49 15.13 6.25 3.88
N GLU A 50 15.25 7.09 2.86
CA GLU A 50 16.52 7.46 2.26
C GLU A 50 16.87 8.92 2.58
N GLU A 51 18.10 9.19 3.02
CA GLU A 51 18.62 10.52 3.36
C GLU A 51 18.96 11.35 2.10
N SER A 52 18.13 11.23 1.08
CA SER A 52 18.27 11.98 -0.18
C SER A 52 16.93 12.16 -0.88
N VAL A 53 16.87 13.18 -1.73
CA VAL A 53 15.71 13.42 -2.61
C VAL A 53 16.12 13.36 -4.08
N PRO A 54 15.17 13.11 -4.99
CA PRO A 54 15.42 13.20 -6.43
C PRO A 54 16.03 14.56 -6.82
N PRO A 55 16.84 14.62 -7.90
CA PRO A 55 17.55 15.83 -8.30
C PRO A 55 16.69 17.09 -8.43
N PHE A 56 15.44 16.94 -8.87
CA PHE A 56 14.50 18.05 -9.05
C PHE A 56 14.00 18.68 -7.73
N LEU A 57 14.25 18.05 -6.57
CA LEU A 57 13.88 18.54 -5.24
C LEU A 57 15.06 19.00 -4.40
N ARG A 58 16.32 18.79 -4.84
CA ARG A 58 17.50 19.17 -4.10
C ARG A 58 17.53 20.68 -3.82
N GLY A 59 17.85 21.05 -2.58
CA GLY A 59 17.90 22.43 -2.12
C GLY A 59 16.52 23.09 -1.93
N ARG A 60 15.44 22.33 -1.95
CA ARG A 60 14.07 22.84 -1.73
C ARG A 60 13.55 22.64 -0.31
N GLY A 61 14.31 21.92 0.54
CA GLY A 61 13.91 21.62 1.92
C GLY A 61 12.65 20.75 2.02
N ARG A 62 12.33 20.01 0.96
CA ARG A 62 11.11 19.23 0.85
C ARG A 62 11.42 17.76 0.60
N GLY A 63 10.73 16.88 1.34
CA GLY A 63 10.80 15.45 1.15
C GLY A 63 10.03 14.95 -0.07
N TRP A 64 10.25 13.70 -0.38
CA TRP A 64 9.58 12.97 -1.45
C TRP A 64 9.01 11.65 -0.95
N LEU A 65 7.99 11.16 -1.65
CA LEU A 65 7.39 9.86 -1.41
C LEU A 65 7.15 9.18 -2.76
N THR A 66 7.61 7.95 -2.89
CA THR A 66 7.37 7.12 -4.07
C THR A 66 6.90 5.73 -3.66
N ALA A 67 6.23 5.02 -4.56
CA ALA A 67 5.75 3.67 -4.32
C ALA A 67 6.08 2.75 -5.48
N GLU A 68 6.42 1.52 -5.15
CA GLU A 68 6.58 0.40 -6.08
C GLU A 68 5.58 -0.71 -5.75
N ASP A 69 5.17 -1.47 -6.76
CA ASP A 69 4.23 -2.58 -6.62
C ASP A 69 4.79 -3.80 -7.35
N GLY A 70 4.76 -4.92 -6.70
CA GLY A 70 5.24 -6.19 -7.22
C GLY A 70 4.25 -7.32 -6.97
N MET A 71 4.35 -8.35 -7.81
CA MET A 71 3.52 -9.55 -7.70
C MET A 71 4.37 -10.80 -7.74
N LEU A 72 4.20 -11.71 -6.77
CA LEU A 72 4.83 -13.01 -6.82
C LEU A 72 4.27 -13.84 -7.98
N PRO A 73 5.09 -14.66 -8.65
CA PRO A 73 4.64 -15.45 -9.80
C PRO A 73 3.45 -16.37 -9.54
N ARG A 74 3.31 -16.90 -8.32
CA ARG A 74 2.26 -17.86 -7.96
C ARG A 74 1.25 -17.30 -6.96
N LEU A 75 0.92 -16.02 -7.08
CA LEU A 75 -0.04 -15.36 -6.19
C LEU A 75 -1.51 -15.75 -6.46
N THR A 76 -1.80 -16.37 -7.62
CA THR A 76 -3.11 -16.89 -8.03
C THR A 76 -3.03 -18.36 -8.43
N HIS A 77 -4.13 -18.92 -8.92
CA HIS A 77 -4.22 -20.31 -9.42
C HIS A 77 -3.25 -20.61 -10.56
N THR A 78 -2.93 -19.62 -11.39
CA THR A 78 -1.97 -19.74 -12.49
C THR A 78 -0.69 -18.98 -12.19
N ARG A 79 0.45 -19.54 -12.65
CA ARG A 79 1.74 -18.88 -12.53
C ARG A 79 1.88 -17.77 -13.57
N MET A 80 2.22 -16.56 -13.10
CA MET A 80 2.61 -15.43 -13.95
C MET A 80 4.13 -15.42 -14.16
N GLU A 81 4.58 -14.84 -15.26
CA GLU A 81 6.00 -14.54 -15.43
C GLU A 81 6.40 -13.32 -14.60
N ARG A 82 7.63 -13.34 -14.08
CA ARG A 82 8.18 -12.16 -13.40
C ARG A 82 8.39 -11.02 -14.40
N GLU A 83 7.99 -9.81 -14.05
CA GLU A 83 8.21 -8.62 -14.87
C GLU A 83 9.70 -8.36 -15.13
N ALA A 84 10.56 -8.64 -14.14
CA ALA A 84 12.01 -8.55 -14.29
C ALA A 84 12.55 -9.45 -15.41
N ALA A 85 11.95 -10.63 -15.63
CA ALA A 85 12.34 -11.51 -16.73
C ALA A 85 11.91 -10.98 -18.11
N ARG A 86 10.90 -10.12 -18.15
CA ARG A 86 10.44 -9.44 -19.38
C ARG A 86 11.21 -8.15 -19.67
N GLY A 87 12.06 -7.69 -18.73
CA GLY A 87 12.82 -6.44 -18.85
C GLY A 87 11.98 -5.15 -18.82
N ARG A 88 10.68 -5.25 -18.49
CA ARG A 88 9.79 -4.09 -18.38
C ARG A 88 8.61 -4.37 -17.44
N GLN A 89 8.17 -3.32 -16.76
CA GLN A 89 6.93 -3.34 -15.99
C GLN A 89 5.70 -3.25 -16.91
N SER A 90 4.62 -3.88 -16.49
CA SER A 90 3.32 -3.76 -17.17
C SER A 90 2.69 -2.37 -16.93
N GLY A 91 1.81 -1.95 -17.82
CA GLY A 91 1.04 -0.71 -17.61
C GLY A 91 0.17 -0.77 -16.34
N ARG A 92 -0.29 -1.98 -15.95
CA ARG A 92 -1.04 -2.20 -14.72
C ARG A 92 -0.16 -1.92 -13.49
N THR A 93 1.05 -2.46 -13.42
CA THR A 93 2.00 -2.23 -12.32
C THR A 93 2.31 -0.75 -12.18
N GLN A 94 2.60 -0.07 -13.29
CA GLN A 94 2.86 1.38 -13.28
C GLN A 94 1.64 2.19 -12.80
N GLU A 95 0.43 1.81 -13.21
CA GLU A 95 -0.82 2.45 -12.75
C GLU A 95 -0.99 2.30 -11.25
N ILE A 96 -0.78 1.09 -10.70
CA ILE A 96 -0.94 0.81 -9.28
C ILE A 96 0.10 1.58 -8.45
N GLN A 97 1.37 1.58 -8.84
CA GLN A 97 2.43 2.36 -8.20
C GLN A 97 2.08 3.85 -8.11
N ARG A 98 1.57 4.41 -9.21
CA ARG A 98 1.13 5.83 -9.24
C ARG A 98 -0.08 6.08 -8.36
N LEU A 99 -1.02 5.15 -8.29
CA LEU A 99 -2.20 5.23 -7.43
C LEU A 99 -1.79 5.23 -5.97
N ILE A 100 -1.00 4.26 -5.53
CA ILE A 100 -0.49 4.15 -4.15
C ILE A 100 0.27 5.43 -3.78
N GLY A 101 1.26 5.80 -4.57
CA GLY A 101 2.08 6.98 -4.30
C GLY A 101 1.27 8.26 -4.16
N ARG A 102 0.24 8.49 -5.02
CA ARG A 102 -0.64 9.66 -4.92
C ARG A 102 -1.51 9.64 -3.67
N SER A 103 -2.05 8.47 -3.32
CA SER A 103 -2.90 8.31 -2.14
C SER A 103 -2.12 8.65 -0.86
N ILE A 104 -0.90 8.14 -0.72
CA ILE A 104 -0.11 8.35 0.49
C ILE A 104 0.51 9.76 0.52
N ARG A 105 0.90 10.33 -0.62
CA ARG A 105 1.35 11.75 -0.66
C ARG A 105 0.27 12.74 -0.20
N ALA A 106 -0.99 12.43 -0.40
CA ALA A 106 -2.07 13.27 0.12
C ALA A 106 -2.21 13.18 1.64
N ALA A 107 -1.79 12.06 2.24
CA ALA A 107 -1.91 11.80 3.67
C ALA A 107 -0.88 12.54 4.53
N PHE A 108 0.30 12.85 3.97
CA PHE A 108 1.43 13.41 4.72
C PHE A 108 1.87 14.78 4.21
N ASP A 109 2.35 15.64 5.12
CA ASP A 109 3.01 16.89 4.77
C ASP A 109 4.47 16.62 4.36
N LEU A 110 4.72 16.70 3.07
CA LEU A 110 6.05 16.46 2.51
C LEU A 110 7.08 17.55 2.86
N ASN A 111 6.69 18.68 3.42
CA ASN A 111 7.62 19.73 3.84
C ASN A 111 8.15 19.51 5.27
N ALA A 112 7.55 18.58 6.03
CA ALA A 112 7.81 18.43 7.46
C ALA A 112 8.91 17.42 7.83
N PHE A 113 9.52 16.72 6.85
CA PHE A 113 10.57 15.73 7.14
C PHE A 113 11.89 15.93 6.37
N GLY A 114 12.10 17.17 5.86
CA GLY A 114 13.35 17.56 5.20
C GLY A 114 13.57 16.87 3.84
N GLU A 115 14.79 16.95 3.33
CA GLU A 115 15.17 16.37 2.02
C GLU A 115 15.43 14.86 2.11
N ARG A 116 14.41 14.11 2.47
CA ARG A 116 14.41 12.64 2.55
C ARG A 116 13.38 12.04 1.61
N THR A 117 13.61 10.83 1.18
CA THR A 117 12.65 10.07 0.38
C THR A 117 12.09 8.91 1.21
N LEU A 118 10.77 8.83 1.34
CA LEU A 118 10.08 7.65 1.82
C LEU A 118 9.77 6.76 0.61
N LYS A 119 10.37 5.60 0.55
CA LYS A 119 10.07 4.55 -0.45
C LYS A 119 9.11 3.54 0.13
N LEU A 120 8.02 3.32 -0.59
CA LEU A 120 6.98 2.37 -0.23
C LEU A 120 7.02 1.20 -1.22
N ASP A 121 7.14 0.00 -0.70
CA ASP A 121 7.12 -1.22 -1.51
C ASP A 121 5.93 -2.08 -1.12
N CYS A 122 5.21 -2.58 -2.13
CA CYS A 122 4.06 -3.45 -1.97
C CYS A 122 4.29 -4.74 -2.75
N ASP A 123 4.51 -5.85 -2.05
CA ASP A 123 4.68 -7.16 -2.64
C ASP A 123 3.45 -8.03 -2.39
N VAL A 124 2.66 -8.25 -3.44
CA VAL A 124 1.48 -9.13 -3.36
C VAL A 124 1.94 -10.58 -3.35
N ILE A 125 1.73 -11.26 -2.22
CA ILE A 125 2.11 -12.67 -2.04
C ILE A 125 0.96 -13.62 -2.32
N GLN A 126 -0.29 -13.18 -2.13
CA GLN A 126 -1.51 -13.91 -2.49
C GLN A 126 -2.60 -12.94 -2.92
N ALA A 127 -3.30 -13.23 -4.01
CA ALA A 127 -4.33 -12.37 -4.56
C ALA A 127 -5.68 -13.09 -4.70
N ASP A 128 -6.67 -12.56 -4.00
CA ASP A 128 -8.09 -12.90 -4.11
C ASP A 128 -8.95 -11.63 -4.28
N GLY A 129 -8.50 -10.73 -5.17
CA GLY A 129 -9.11 -9.43 -5.42
C GLY A 129 -8.76 -8.37 -4.37
N GLY A 130 -8.84 -7.09 -4.76
CA GLY A 130 -8.59 -5.95 -3.87
C GLY A 130 -7.12 -5.73 -3.49
N THR A 131 -6.16 -6.18 -4.29
CA THR A 131 -4.72 -5.99 -4.00
C THR A 131 -4.35 -4.53 -3.89
N ARG A 132 -4.85 -3.65 -4.78
CA ARG A 132 -4.61 -2.20 -4.73
C ARG A 132 -5.06 -1.57 -3.41
N THR A 133 -6.25 -1.95 -2.94
CA THR A 133 -6.83 -1.39 -1.71
C THR A 133 -6.13 -1.92 -0.47
N ALA A 134 -5.73 -3.19 -0.47
CA ALA A 134 -4.90 -3.77 0.57
C ALA A 134 -3.52 -3.09 0.63
N SER A 135 -2.87 -2.86 -0.53
CA SER A 135 -1.59 -2.14 -0.62
C SER A 135 -1.70 -0.72 -0.07
N ILE A 136 -2.69 0.08 -0.50
CA ILE A 136 -2.87 1.46 0.00
C ILE A 136 -3.05 1.49 1.51
N SER A 137 -3.91 0.61 2.06
CA SER A 137 -4.17 0.56 3.49
C SER A 137 -2.95 0.08 4.29
N GLY A 138 -2.21 -0.90 3.75
CA GLY A 138 -1.01 -1.44 4.38
C GLY A 138 0.16 -0.46 4.40
N VAL A 139 0.46 0.19 3.26
CA VAL A 139 1.54 1.19 3.22
C VAL A 139 1.20 2.45 4.01
N MET A 140 -0.07 2.76 4.22
CA MET A 140 -0.45 3.86 5.11
C MET A 140 0.05 3.61 6.53
N ILE A 141 -0.10 2.38 7.03
CA ILE A 141 0.38 1.97 8.35
C ILE A 141 1.91 1.90 8.35
N ALA A 142 2.52 1.28 7.33
CA ALA A 142 3.98 1.19 7.23
C ALA A 142 4.64 2.59 7.18
N ALA A 143 4.08 3.53 6.42
CA ALA A 143 4.56 4.91 6.36
C ALA A 143 4.42 5.63 7.73
N TYR A 144 3.30 5.41 8.41
CA TYR A 144 3.11 5.96 9.75
C TYR A 144 4.14 5.42 10.74
N ASP A 145 4.43 4.12 10.69
CA ASP A 145 5.44 3.46 11.54
C ASP A 145 6.84 4.00 11.25
N ALA A 146 7.20 4.16 9.97
CA ALA A 146 8.49 4.73 9.57
C ALA A 146 8.66 6.17 10.08
N PHE A 147 7.65 7.02 9.94
CA PHE A 147 7.70 8.37 10.50
C PHE A 147 7.69 8.39 12.03
N SER A 148 7.02 7.42 12.68
CA SER A 148 7.08 7.29 14.14
C SER A 148 8.48 6.96 14.62
N LEU A 149 9.19 6.07 13.93
CA LEU A 149 10.58 5.77 14.22
C LEU A 149 11.47 7.02 14.05
N MET A 150 11.27 7.84 12.99
CA MET A 150 11.99 9.11 12.84
C MET A 150 11.77 10.07 14.03
N VAL A 151 10.57 10.09 14.60
CA VAL A 151 10.29 10.90 15.80
C VAL A 151 11.04 10.32 17.01
N GLU A 152 11.01 9.01 17.20
CA GLU A 152 11.73 8.33 18.28
C GLU A 152 13.24 8.55 18.22
N GLU A 153 13.80 8.61 17.02
CA GLU A 153 15.22 8.91 16.76
C GLU A 153 15.55 10.41 16.80
N GLY A 154 14.57 11.28 16.98
CA GLY A 154 14.76 12.73 17.03
C GLY A 154 15.07 13.39 15.69
N LEU A 155 14.81 12.71 14.58
CA LEU A 155 15.06 13.21 13.21
C LEU A 155 13.98 14.21 12.76
N ILE A 156 12.78 14.10 13.30
CA ILE A 156 11.64 15.01 13.10
C ILE A 156 10.91 15.21 14.42
N GLU A 157 10.22 16.34 14.57
CA GLU A 157 9.53 16.69 15.83
C GLU A 157 8.24 15.88 16.04
N LYS A 158 7.51 15.59 14.98
CA LYS A 158 6.24 14.86 15.00
C LYS A 158 6.00 14.12 13.69
N VAL A 159 5.17 13.10 13.73
CA VAL A 159 4.70 12.40 12.52
C VAL A 159 4.00 13.42 11.61
N PRO A 160 4.43 13.57 10.33
CA PRO A 160 3.92 14.59 9.41
C PRO A 160 2.55 14.20 8.81
N LEU A 161 1.65 13.64 9.61
CA LEU A 161 0.36 13.13 9.19
C LEU A 161 -0.68 14.27 9.12
N ASN A 162 -1.32 14.42 7.96
CA ASN A 162 -2.49 15.28 7.77
C ASN A 162 -3.79 14.50 8.08
N HIS A 163 -3.93 13.31 7.51
CA HIS A 163 -5.09 12.44 7.73
C HIS A 163 -4.75 10.99 7.33
N PHE A 164 -5.46 10.02 7.89
CA PHE A 164 -5.34 8.63 7.47
C PHE A 164 -6.06 8.40 6.14
N VAL A 165 -5.50 7.49 5.33
CA VAL A 165 -6.08 6.99 4.10
C VAL A 165 -6.31 5.50 4.23
N ALA A 166 -7.53 5.07 3.90
CA ALA A 166 -7.87 3.67 3.74
C ALA A 166 -8.57 3.48 2.40
N ALA A 167 -8.43 2.30 1.81
CA ALA A 167 -9.04 2.00 0.52
C ALA A 167 -9.87 0.72 0.58
N ILE A 168 -11.00 0.74 -0.11
CA ILE A 168 -11.93 -0.39 -0.23
C ILE A 168 -12.39 -0.53 -1.68
N SER A 169 -12.61 -1.77 -2.12
CA SER A 169 -13.24 -2.06 -3.40
C SER A 169 -14.72 -2.35 -3.20
N VAL A 170 -15.56 -1.60 -3.89
CA VAL A 170 -17.01 -1.79 -3.91
C VAL A 170 -17.51 -1.86 -5.35
N GLY A 171 -18.64 -2.47 -5.54
CA GLY A 171 -19.32 -2.54 -6.85
C GLY A 171 -20.81 -2.63 -6.67
N VAL A 172 -21.57 -2.17 -7.67
CA VAL A 172 -23.03 -2.34 -7.73
C VAL A 172 -23.31 -3.50 -8.65
N ILE A 173 -23.99 -4.53 -8.15
CA ILE A 173 -24.40 -5.72 -8.89
C ILE A 173 -25.91 -5.84 -8.79
N GLN A 174 -26.61 -5.83 -9.94
CA GLN A 174 -28.08 -5.91 -10.02
C GLN A 174 -28.80 -4.85 -9.16
N GLY A 175 -28.20 -3.66 -9.01
CA GLY A 175 -28.77 -2.53 -8.28
C GLY A 175 -28.54 -2.53 -6.76
N ILE A 176 -27.71 -3.46 -6.26
CA ILE A 176 -27.32 -3.57 -4.85
C ILE A 176 -25.82 -3.31 -4.72
#